data_47bee8f9e982b3d4f471ac740b66e311
#
_entry.id   47bee8f9e982b3d4f471ac740b66e311
#
_cell.length_a   1.000
_cell.length_b   1.000
_cell.length_c   1.000
_cell.angle_alpha   90.00
_cell.angle_beta   90.00
_cell.angle_gamma   90.00
#
_symmetry.space_group_name_H-M   'P 1'
#
loop_
_entity.id
_entity.type
_entity.pdbx_description
1 polymer ?
#
loop_
_entity_poly.entity_id
_entity_poly.type
_entity_poly.pdbx_seq_one_letter_code
_entity_poly.pdbx_strand_id
1 'polypeptide(L)'
;NKLLVKFKNKSILEYNLSKIKAQNFHKITIVINKINLAKNQLFDKIEVIKGGKTRSLSVKNALINSKYSAKYVMVHDAARPLYSNKLINKLSDKIITGKYDCVIPYSNCSDTVLQDNIDINRKNLKLIKTPQVFSKVKLTKLHLLNDNIYISDDSQLFRVNKNIFNIKYILDKYLHLKVTYKEDIDSVNELLQLNSRVGIGYDIHRIERVLKNSYMNLAGIKVKSKAKVISHSDGDVILHAITDSILGALSMRDIGTYFPNNKKNVNRNSKEFLNYALSKMNKEKFKINNIDLMIVSEEPKINPY
;
A
#
# COMPACT_ATOMS: atom_id res chain seq x y z
N ASN A 1 -8.22 -18.31 -7.80
CA ASN A 1 -8.71 -16.96 -8.16
C ASN A 1 -7.60 -15.96 -7.84
N LYS A 2 -7.04 -15.31 -8.86
CA LYS A 2 -5.92 -14.36 -8.75
C LYS A 2 -6.14 -13.21 -7.75
N LEU A 3 -7.37 -12.80 -7.53
CA LEU A 3 -7.70 -11.73 -6.57
C LEU A 3 -7.57 -12.15 -5.10
N LEU A 4 -7.52 -13.48 -4.86
CA LEU A 4 -7.39 -14.06 -3.51
C LEU A 4 -5.95 -14.47 -3.20
N VAL A 5 -5.03 -14.34 -4.16
CA VAL A 5 -3.62 -14.57 -3.90
C VAL A 5 -3.12 -13.54 -2.89
N LYS A 6 -2.48 -14.03 -1.84
CA LYS A 6 -1.96 -13.18 -0.76
C LYS A 6 -0.65 -12.53 -1.18
N PHE A 7 -0.54 -11.25 -0.96
CA PHE A 7 0.70 -10.51 -0.95
C PHE A 7 0.74 -9.61 0.30
N LYS A 8 1.88 -9.51 0.96
CA LYS A 8 2.00 -8.79 2.26
C LYS A 8 0.88 -9.13 3.25
N ASN A 9 0.60 -10.40 3.47
CA ASN A 9 -0.45 -10.92 4.37
C ASN A 9 -1.90 -10.52 4.01
N LYS A 10 -2.15 -9.88 2.86
CA LYS A 10 -3.47 -9.54 2.35
C LYS A 10 -3.64 -10.07 0.94
N SER A 11 -4.85 -10.42 0.55
CA SER A 11 -5.14 -10.68 -0.85
C SER A 11 -5.13 -9.37 -1.67
N ILE A 12 -5.00 -9.48 -2.99
CA ILE A 12 -5.09 -8.32 -3.90
C ILE A 12 -6.42 -7.59 -3.69
N LEU A 13 -7.50 -8.32 -3.48
CA LEU A 13 -8.82 -7.76 -3.21
C LEU A 13 -8.82 -6.96 -1.89
N GLU A 14 -8.30 -7.54 -0.81
CA GLU A 14 -8.20 -6.89 0.50
C GLU A 14 -7.34 -5.62 0.45
N TYR A 15 -6.24 -5.68 -0.28
CA TYR A 15 -5.39 -4.51 -0.47
C TYR A 15 -6.13 -3.39 -1.20
N ASN A 16 -6.76 -3.69 -2.34
CA ASN A 16 -7.55 -2.70 -3.08
C ASN A 16 -8.67 -2.12 -2.23
N LEU A 17 -9.41 -2.96 -1.49
CA LEU A 17 -10.50 -2.49 -0.63
C LEU A 17 -10.00 -1.57 0.49
N SER A 18 -8.90 -1.93 1.16
CA SER A 18 -8.33 -1.08 2.21
C SER A 18 -7.90 0.28 1.65
N LYS A 19 -7.41 0.31 0.41
CA LYS A 19 -7.00 1.53 -0.27
C LYS A 19 -8.18 2.38 -0.73
N ILE A 20 -9.23 1.75 -1.27
CA ILE A 20 -10.46 2.44 -1.71
C ILE A 20 -11.22 2.99 -0.50
N LYS A 21 -11.32 2.23 0.60
CA LYS A 21 -11.96 2.70 1.85
C LYS A 21 -11.27 3.93 2.44
N ALA A 22 -9.97 4.09 2.21
CA ALA A 22 -9.21 5.27 2.63
C ALA A 22 -9.44 6.49 1.74
N GLN A 23 -10.17 6.34 0.62
CA GLN A 23 -10.58 7.45 -0.24
C GLN A 23 -11.96 7.96 0.15
N ASN A 24 -12.24 9.20 -0.23
CA ASN A 24 -13.50 9.87 0.12
C ASN A 24 -14.62 9.53 -0.88
N PHE A 25 -14.90 8.23 -1.09
CA PHE A 25 -16.02 7.77 -1.88
C PHE A 25 -17.30 7.72 -1.04
N HIS A 26 -18.40 8.24 -1.60
CA HIS A 26 -19.68 8.20 -0.92
C HIS A 26 -20.18 6.77 -0.68
N LYS A 27 -20.05 5.90 -1.69
CA LYS A 27 -20.43 4.49 -1.63
C LYS A 27 -19.49 3.63 -2.45
N ILE A 28 -19.35 2.38 -2.03
CA ILE A 28 -18.53 1.36 -2.69
C ILE A 28 -19.40 0.14 -2.97
N THR A 29 -19.40 -0.31 -4.22
CA THR A 29 -20.07 -1.53 -4.65
C THR A 29 -19.03 -2.51 -5.20
N ILE A 30 -19.07 -3.75 -4.75
CA ILE A 30 -18.21 -4.83 -5.25
C ILE A 30 -19.04 -5.79 -6.06
N VAL A 31 -18.48 -6.21 -7.19
CA VAL A 31 -19.11 -7.21 -8.07
C VAL A 31 -18.29 -8.48 -8.06
N ILE A 32 -18.86 -9.57 -7.55
CA ILE A 32 -18.18 -10.86 -7.39
C ILE A 32 -19.11 -12.03 -7.75
N ASN A 33 -18.50 -13.12 -8.27
CA ASN A 33 -19.27 -14.33 -8.63
C ASN A 33 -19.47 -15.31 -7.46
N LYS A 34 -18.60 -15.26 -6.43
CA LYS A 34 -18.68 -16.14 -5.25
C LYS A 34 -19.12 -15.32 -4.03
N ILE A 35 -20.39 -15.34 -3.72
CA ILE A 35 -21.00 -14.58 -2.61
C ILE A 35 -20.48 -15.01 -1.23
N ASN A 36 -19.95 -16.24 -1.09
CA ASN A 36 -19.37 -16.72 0.18
C ASN A 36 -18.18 -15.88 0.67
N LEU A 37 -17.55 -15.09 -0.20
CA LEU A 37 -16.53 -14.12 0.19
C LEU A 37 -17.12 -12.89 0.89
N ALA A 38 -18.41 -12.61 0.71
CA ALA A 38 -19.08 -11.43 1.28
C ALA A 38 -19.33 -11.52 2.81
N LYS A 39 -19.14 -12.69 3.43
CA LYS A 39 -19.29 -12.89 4.88
C LYS A 39 -18.08 -12.39 5.71
N ASN A 40 -17.06 -11.85 5.08
CA ASN A 40 -15.89 -11.33 5.78
C ASN A 40 -16.15 -9.88 6.23
N GLN A 41 -15.75 -9.52 7.45
CA GLN A 41 -15.82 -8.15 8.03
C GLN A 41 -15.23 -7.06 7.09
N LEU A 42 -14.38 -7.45 6.15
CA LEU A 42 -13.84 -6.57 5.12
C LEU A 42 -14.93 -5.90 4.27
N PHE A 43 -16.08 -6.55 4.11
CA PHE A 43 -17.21 -6.08 3.29
C PHE A 43 -18.26 -5.29 4.08
N ASP A 44 -18.03 -5.05 5.37
CA ASP A 44 -18.93 -4.22 6.16
C ASP A 44 -19.08 -2.83 5.52
N LYS A 45 -20.33 -2.40 5.38
CA LYS A 45 -20.72 -1.13 4.74
C LYS A 45 -20.42 -1.05 3.23
N ILE A 46 -20.12 -2.19 2.59
CA ILE A 46 -19.94 -2.30 1.13
C ILE A 46 -21.12 -3.04 0.54
N GLU A 47 -21.65 -2.50 -0.55
CA GLU A 47 -22.66 -3.22 -1.33
C GLU A 47 -22.01 -4.33 -2.15
N VAL A 48 -22.56 -5.53 -2.10
CA VAL A 48 -22.09 -6.69 -2.87
C VAL A 48 -23.13 -7.09 -3.88
N ILE A 49 -22.75 -7.14 -5.15
CA ILE A 49 -23.62 -7.53 -6.27
C ILE A 49 -23.03 -8.75 -6.97
N LYS A 50 -23.91 -9.65 -7.40
CA LYS A 50 -23.50 -10.83 -8.18
C LYS A 50 -22.99 -10.42 -9.56
N GLY A 51 -21.79 -10.90 -9.92
CA GLY A 51 -21.18 -10.67 -11.23
C GLY A 51 -21.90 -11.41 -12.35
N GLY A 52 -21.70 -10.92 -13.57
CA GLY A 52 -22.13 -11.58 -14.79
C GLY A 52 -21.07 -12.55 -15.34
N LYS A 53 -21.38 -13.20 -16.46
CA LYS A 53 -20.46 -14.11 -17.17
C LYS A 53 -19.21 -13.40 -17.70
N THR A 54 -19.31 -12.11 -17.99
CA THR A 54 -18.20 -11.27 -18.49
C THR A 54 -17.96 -10.08 -17.57
N ARG A 55 -16.81 -9.38 -17.75
CA ARG A 55 -16.52 -8.13 -17.07
C ARG A 55 -17.58 -7.07 -17.35
N SER A 56 -17.98 -6.91 -18.61
CA SER A 56 -18.99 -5.95 -19.03
C SER A 56 -20.35 -6.23 -18.37
N LEU A 57 -20.81 -7.48 -18.37
CA LEU A 57 -22.05 -7.86 -17.70
C LEU A 57 -21.97 -7.65 -16.18
N SER A 58 -20.81 -7.81 -15.59
CA SER A 58 -20.60 -7.51 -14.16
C SER A 58 -20.78 -6.03 -13.86
N VAL A 59 -20.22 -5.13 -14.70
CA VAL A 59 -20.43 -3.68 -14.57
C VAL A 59 -21.90 -3.32 -14.81
N LYS A 60 -22.52 -3.88 -15.83
CA LYS A 60 -23.96 -3.68 -16.10
C LYS A 60 -24.82 -4.07 -14.89
N ASN A 61 -24.57 -5.25 -14.31
CA ASN A 61 -25.28 -5.70 -13.11
C ASN A 61 -25.13 -4.71 -11.94
N ALA A 62 -23.94 -4.17 -11.74
CA ALA A 62 -23.70 -3.16 -10.71
C ALA A 62 -24.48 -1.87 -10.97
N LEU A 63 -24.49 -1.40 -12.21
CA LEU A 63 -25.19 -0.17 -12.59
C LEU A 63 -26.70 -0.25 -12.39
N ILE A 64 -27.30 -1.41 -12.68
CA ILE A 64 -28.75 -1.63 -12.62
C ILE A 64 -29.20 -1.99 -11.20
N ASN A 65 -28.48 -2.86 -10.50
CA ASN A 65 -28.91 -3.43 -9.22
C ASN A 65 -28.38 -2.69 -7.99
N SER A 66 -27.50 -1.68 -8.17
CA SER A 66 -27.04 -0.89 -7.04
C SER A 66 -28.16 -0.01 -6.49
N LYS A 67 -28.37 -0.13 -5.15
CA LYS A 67 -29.34 0.71 -4.42
C LYS A 67 -28.90 2.18 -4.33
N TYR A 68 -27.66 2.50 -4.71
CA TYR A 68 -27.12 3.83 -4.55
C TYR A 68 -27.39 4.72 -5.75
N SER A 69 -28.02 5.85 -5.50
CA SER A 69 -28.10 6.95 -6.47
C SER A 69 -26.76 7.70 -6.47
N ALA A 70 -26.21 7.93 -7.65
CA ALA A 70 -25.00 8.72 -7.83
C ALA A 70 -25.01 9.39 -9.22
N LYS A 71 -24.51 10.62 -9.30
CA LYS A 71 -24.35 11.32 -10.58
C LYS A 71 -23.21 10.73 -11.40
N TYR A 72 -22.13 10.35 -10.72
CA TYR A 72 -20.92 9.78 -11.32
C TYR A 72 -20.60 8.43 -10.71
N VAL A 73 -19.97 7.57 -11.50
CA VAL A 73 -19.49 6.26 -11.07
C VAL A 73 -18.04 6.07 -11.51
N MET A 74 -17.22 5.53 -10.60
CA MET A 74 -15.85 5.10 -10.90
C MET A 74 -15.83 3.58 -11.02
N VAL A 75 -15.40 3.08 -12.17
CA VAL A 75 -15.24 1.65 -12.44
C VAL A 75 -13.77 1.28 -12.35
N HIS A 76 -13.44 0.28 -11.54
CA HIS A 76 -12.06 -0.15 -11.31
C HIS A 76 -11.90 -1.66 -11.36
N ASP A 77 -10.87 -2.12 -12.05
CA ASP A 77 -10.47 -3.52 -12.07
C ASP A 77 -9.74 -3.87 -10.76
N ALA A 78 -10.29 -4.74 -9.94
CA ALA A 78 -9.64 -5.19 -8.70
C ALA A 78 -8.25 -5.84 -8.92
N ALA A 79 -7.92 -6.24 -10.15
CA ALA A 79 -6.62 -6.74 -10.55
C ALA A 79 -5.54 -5.64 -10.72
N ARG A 80 -5.85 -4.37 -10.46
CA ARG A 80 -4.90 -3.24 -10.55
C ARG A 80 -4.68 -2.59 -9.18
N PRO A 81 -3.77 -3.12 -8.34
CA PRO A 81 -3.58 -2.60 -6.98
C PRO A 81 -2.75 -1.31 -6.91
N LEU A 82 -1.96 -0.99 -7.94
CA LEU A 82 -0.93 0.06 -7.91
C LEU A 82 -1.39 1.43 -8.47
N TYR A 83 -2.66 1.80 -8.34
CA TYR A 83 -3.09 3.16 -8.69
C TYR A 83 -2.72 4.16 -7.58
N SER A 84 -2.47 5.42 -7.94
CA SER A 84 -2.16 6.48 -6.98
C SER A 84 -3.42 7.25 -6.54
N ASN A 85 -3.41 7.78 -5.31
CA ASN A 85 -4.46 8.69 -4.83
C ASN A 85 -4.53 9.95 -5.71
N LYS A 86 -3.37 10.41 -6.19
CA LYS A 86 -3.28 11.56 -7.11
C LYS A 86 -4.04 11.31 -8.42
N LEU A 87 -4.02 10.07 -8.92
CA LEU A 87 -4.81 9.70 -10.10
C LEU A 87 -6.32 9.78 -9.81
N ILE A 88 -6.76 9.18 -8.69
CA ILE A 88 -8.16 9.22 -8.25
C ILE A 88 -8.67 10.66 -8.20
N ASN A 89 -7.93 11.54 -7.52
CA ASN A 89 -8.31 12.95 -7.38
C ASN A 89 -8.39 13.64 -8.75
N LYS A 90 -7.38 13.46 -9.63
CA LYS A 90 -7.41 14.03 -10.97
C LYS A 90 -8.61 13.60 -11.81
N LEU A 91 -8.99 12.31 -11.73
CA LEU A 91 -10.15 11.79 -12.44
C LEU A 91 -11.45 12.39 -11.89
N SER A 92 -11.59 12.43 -10.56
CA SER A 92 -12.74 12.98 -9.86
C SER A 92 -12.93 14.47 -10.12
N ASP A 93 -11.86 15.26 -10.00
CA ASP A 93 -11.88 16.70 -10.26
C ASP A 93 -12.35 17.02 -11.68
N LYS A 94 -11.94 16.21 -12.66
CA LYS A 94 -12.32 16.45 -14.06
C LYS A 94 -13.78 16.12 -14.34
N ILE A 95 -14.29 15.00 -13.80
CA ILE A 95 -15.68 14.59 -14.05
C ILE A 95 -16.69 15.50 -13.33
N ILE A 96 -16.36 15.98 -12.12
CA ILE A 96 -17.22 16.84 -11.30
C ILE A 96 -17.48 18.19 -11.98
N THR A 97 -16.58 18.67 -12.84
CA THR A 97 -16.84 19.90 -13.61
C THR A 97 -18.08 19.84 -14.48
N GLY A 98 -18.60 18.66 -14.77
CA GLY A 98 -19.73 18.43 -15.68
C GLY A 98 -19.42 18.60 -17.17
N LYS A 99 -18.17 18.97 -17.51
CA LYS A 99 -17.75 19.16 -18.92
C LYS A 99 -17.52 17.87 -19.67
N TYR A 100 -17.33 16.74 -18.95
CA TYR A 100 -16.98 15.44 -19.53
C TYR A 100 -17.97 14.38 -19.12
N ASP A 101 -18.22 13.45 -20.03
CA ASP A 101 -19.09 12.29 -19.82
C ASP A 101 -18.30 11.08 -19.35
N CYS A 102 -17.01 11.04 -19.73
CA CYS A 102 -16.09 10.00 -19.40
C CYS A 102 -14.68 10.58 -19.22
N VAL A 103 -13.97 10.15 -18.17
CA VAL A 103 -12.57 10.49 -17.90
C VAL A 103 -11.76 9.20 -17.78
N ILE A 104 -10.74 9.07 -18.63
CA ILE A 104 -10.02 7.82 -18.88
C ILE A 104 -8.53 8.01 -18.59
N PRO A 105 -7.90 7.24 -17.70
CA PRO A 105 -6.46 7.22 -17.57
C PRO A 105 -5.82 6.34 -18.64
N TYR A 106 -4.68 6.77 -19.13
CA TYR A 106 -3.87 6.01 -20.08
C TYR A 106 -2.39 6.18 -19.81
N SER A 107 -1.57 5.24 -20.29
CA SER A 107 -0.14 5.45 -20.45
C SER A 107 0.25 5.35 -21.92
N ASN A 108 1.37 5.98 -22.28
CA ASN A 108 1.99 5.78 -23.57
C ASN A 108 2.51 4.35 -23.69
N CYS A 109 2.63 3.84 -24.91
CA CYS A 109 3.30 2.59 -25.19
C CYS A 109 4.79 2.86 -25.37
N SER A 110 5.64 2.20 -24.58
CA SER A 110 7.11 2.27 -24.67
C SER A 110 7.67 1.26 -25.65
N ASP A 111 7.02 0.12 -25.77
CA ASP A 111 7.52 -1.01 -26.51
C ASP A 111 7.16 -0.93 -28.01
N THR A 112 7.89 -1.64 -28.86
CA THR A 112 7.49 -1.87 -30.25
C THR A 112 6.25 -2.76 -30.27
N VAL A 113 5.24 -2.38 -31.04
CA VAL A 113 4.00 -3.14 -31.16
C VAL A 113 3.86 -3.61 -32.58
N LEU A 114 3.70 -4.91 -32.75
CA LEU A 114 3.42 -5.56 -34.03
C LEU A 114 1.95 -5.98 -34.10
N GLN A 115 1.32 -5.77 -35.22
CA GLN A 115 0.05 -6.40 -35.58
C GLN A 115 0.25 -7.12 -36.92
N ASP A 116 0.06 -8.44 -36.90
CA ASP A 116 0.24 -9.29 -38.09
C ASP A 116 1.62 -9.06 -38.78
N ASN A 117 2.69 -8.98 -37.98
CA ASN A 117 4.08 -8.67 -38.40
C ASN A 117 4.30 -7.27 -38.98
N ILE A 118 3.35 -6.35 -38.81
CA ILE A 118 3.49 -4.96 -39.25
C ILE A 118 3.72 -4.06 -38.01
N ASP A 119 4.73 -3.19 -38.10
CA ASP A 119 5.01 -2.21 -37.04
C ASP A 119 3.89 -1.19 -36.93
N ILE A 120 3.32 -1.08 -35.71
CA ILE A 120 2.35 -0.03 -35.40
C ILE A 120 3.07 1.17 -34.80
N ASN A 121 2.75 2.36 -35.29
CA ASN A 121 3.29 3.61 -34.75
C ASN A 121 2.83 3.80 -33.27
N ARG A 122 3.72 3.43 -32.35
CA ARG A 122 3.44 3.49 -30.89
C ARG A 122 3.15 4.90 -30.36
N LYS A 123 3.56 5.97 -31.05
CA LYS A 123 3.27 7.37 -30.64
C LYS A 123 1.76 7.65 -30.59
N ASN A 124 0.97 6.95 -31.38
CA ASN A 124 -0.49 7.08 -31.44
C ASN A 124 -1.22 6.09 -30.52
N LEU A 125 -0.50 5.17 -29.89
CA LEU A 125 -1.10 4.16 -29.02
C LEU A 125 -1.28 4.69 -27.60
N LYS A 126 -2.47 4.43 -27.07
CA LYS A 126 -2.81 4.69 -25.66
C LYS A 126 -3.16 3.40 -24.97
N LEU A 127 -2.39 3.01 -23.97
CA LEU A 127 -2.72 1.86 -23.12
C LEU A 127 -3.73 2.30 -22.09
N ILE A 128 -4.99 1.96 -22.32
CA ILE A 128 -6.13 2.34 -21.48
C ILE A 128 -6.10 1.57 -20.16
N LYS A 129 -6.33 2.27 -19.05
CA LYS A 129 -6.28 1.73 -17.69
C LYS A 129 -7.57 2.01 -16.94
N THR A 130 -7.71 1.40 -15.77
CA THR A 130 -8.73 1.72 -14.76
C THR A 130 -8.04 2.13 -13.46
N PRO A 131 -8.63 3.01 -12.64
CA PRO A 131 -10.04 3.42 -12.60
C PRO A 131 -10.43 4.38 -13.73
N GLN A 132 -11.66 4.24 -14.21
CA GLN A 132 -12.29 5.15 -15.18
C GLN A 132 -13.52 5.77 -14.54
N VAL A 133 -13.83 7.02 -14.83
CA VAL A 133 -14.98 7.72 -14.25
C VAL A 133 -15.97 8.14 -15.32
N PHE A 134 -17.25 7.97 -15.04
CA PHE A 134 -18.33 8.16 -15.99
C PHE A 134 -19.52 8.90 -15.38
N SER A 135 -20.31 9.56 -16.24
CA SER A 135 -21.70 9.87 -15.94
C SER A 135 -22.47 8.55 -15.78
N LYS A 136 -23.02 8.28 -14.58
CA LYS A 136 -23.72 7.02 -14.29
C LYS A 136 -24.88 6.78 -15.25
N VAL A 137 -25.71 7.80 -15.46
CA VAL A 137 -26.89 7.71 -16.35
C VAL A 137 -26.48 7.32 -17.77
N LYS A 138 -25.45 8.00 -18.33
CA LYS A 138 -24.98 7.74 -19.71
C LYS A 138 -24.37 6.34 -19.83
N LEU A 139 -23.52 5.95 -18.87
CA LEU A 139 -22.92 4.60 -18.87
C LEU A 139 -23.98 3.52 -18.76
N THR A 140 -24.97 3.67 -17.88
CA THR A 140 -26.07 2.70 -17.75
C THR A 140 -26.87 2.57 -19.05
N LYS A 141 -27.23 3.70 -19.69
CA LYS A 141 -27.93 3.68 -20.97
C LYS A 141 -27.12 2.95 -22.05
N LEU A 142 -25.83 3.20 -22.14
CA LEU A 142 -24.95 2.55 -23.11
C LEU A 142 -24.84 1.04 -22.87
N HIS A 143 -24.73 0.59 -21.62
CA HIS A 143 -24.75 -0.83 -21.28
C HIS A 143 -26.09 -1.52 -21.60
N LEU A 144 -27.20 -0.82 -21.49
CA LEU A 144 -28.53 -1.36 -21.85
C LEU A 144 -28.69 -1.50 -23.36
N LEU A 145 -28.14 -0.59 -24.13
CA LEU A 145 -28.24 -0.59 -25.60
C LEU A 145 -27.27 -1.58 -26.29
N ASN A 146 -26.23 -2.06 -25.58
CA ASN A 146 -25.14 -2.83 -26.19
C ASN A 146 -24.94 -4.20 -25.50
N ASP A 147 -26.00 -4.97 -25.32
CA ASP A 147 -25.98 -6.24 -24.59
C ASP A 147 -25.08 -7.33 -25.19
N ASN A 148 -24.90 -7.33 -26.50
CA ASN A 148 -24.23 -8.40 -27.24
C ASN A 148 -22.86 -8.04 -27.78
N ILE A 149 -22.31 -6.85 -27.44
CA ILE A 149 -21.02 -6.41 -27.94
C ILE A 149 -19.91 -6.81 -26.96
N TYR A 150 -18.85 -7.42 -27.47
CA TYR A 150 -17.63 -7.62 -26.68
C TYR A 150 -16.99 -6.27 -26.37
N ILE A 151 -16.92 -5.95 -25.07
CA ILE A 151 -16.39 -4.70 -24.56
C ILE A 151 -15.15 -5.01 -23.72
N SER A 152 -14.00 -4.53 -24.17
CA SER A 152 -12.71 -4.72 -23.48
C SER A 152 -12.63 -3.87 -22.20
N ASP A 153 -13.17 -2.66 -22.26
CA ASP A 153 -13.33 -1.73 -21.12
C ASP A 153 -14.55 -0.81 -21.34
N ASP A 154 -15.11 -0.25 -20.26
CA ASP A 154 -16.36 0.49 -20.32
C ASP A 154 -16.26 1.81 -21.12
N SER A 155 -15.05 2.38 -21.20
CA SER A 155 -14.84 3.58 -22.01
C SER A 155 -14.97 3.34 -23.51
N GLN A 156 -14.90 2.07 -23.96
CA GLN A 156 -15.12 1.72 -25.38
C GLN A 156 -16.50 2.17 -25.86
N LEU A 157 -17.52 2.04 -25.01
CA LEU A 157 -18.87 2.48 -25.32
C LEU A 157 -18.96 3.97 -25.65
N PHE A 158 -18.16 4.79 -24.98
CA PHE A 158 -18.08 6.22 -25.24
C PHE A 158 -17.19 6.52 -26.45
N ARG A 159 -16.08 5.79 -26.62
CA ARG A 159 -15.10 6.03 -27.70
C ARG A 159 -15.67 5.71 -29.09
N VAL A 160 -16.51 4.68 -29.20
CA VAL A 160 -17.21 4.36 -30.46
C VAL A 160 -18.15 5.49 -30.86
N ASN A 161 -18.71 6.21 -29.87
CA ASN A 161 -19.63 7.32 -30.06
C ASN A 161 -18.98 8.69 -29.72
N LYS A 162 -17.72 8.87 -30.07
CA LYS A 162 -16.91 10.05 -29.69
C LYS A 162 -17.47 11.40 -30.13
N ASN A 163 -18.29 11.42 -31.17
CA ASN A 163 -18.94 12.65 -31.67
C ASN A 163 -20.14 13.08 -30.80
N ILE A 164 -20.63 12.19 -29.92
CA ILE A 164 -21.79 12.46 -29.04
C ILE A 164 -21.33 12.74 -27.61
N PHE A 165 -20.20 12.18 -27.20
CA PHE A 165 -19.73 12.26 -25.82
C PHE A 165 -18.41 13.02 -25.66
N ASN A 166 -18.35 13.81 -24.62
CA ASN A 166 -17.13 14.54 -24.23
C ASN A 166 -16.21 13.64 -23.39
N ILE A 167 -15.10 13.19 -24.00
CA ILE A 167 -14.15 12.29 -23.36
C ILE A 167 -12.89 13.05 -22.98
N LYS A 168 -12.43 12.90 -21.73
CA LYS A 168 -11.13 13.41 -21.26
C LYS A 168 -10.15 12.27 -21.01
N TYR A 169 -8.99 12.36 -21.63
CA TYR A 169 -7.87 11.46 -21.35
C TYR A 169 -6.90 12.08 -20.35
N ILE A 170 -6.45 11.29 -19.37
CA ILE A 170 -5.48 11.69 -18.35
C ILE A 170 -4.26 10.79 -18.45
N LEU A 171 -3.09 11.38 -18.73
CA LEU A 171 -1.84 10.64 -18.74
C LEU A 171 -1.49 10.20 -17.31
N ASP A 172 -1.39 8.90 -17.12
CA ASP A 172 -0.92 8.27 -15.89
C ASP A 172 0.54 7.86 -16.06
N LYS A 173 1.44 8.63 -15.44
CA LYS A 173 2.89 8.41 -15.50
C LYS A 173 3.38 7.36 -14.52
N TYR A 174 2.52 6.90 -13.61
CA TYR A 174 2.90 5.92 -12.60
C TYR A 174 2.78 4.50 -13.14
N LEU A 175 3.63 3.63 -12.61
CA LEU A 175 3.55 2.21 -12.90
C LEU A 175 2.24 1.66 -12.32
N HIS A 176 1.37 1.22 -13.23
CA HIS A 176 0.01 0.81 -12.92
C HIS A 176 -0.26 -0.55 -13.56
N LEU A 177 0.37 -1.58 -12.98
CA LEU A 177 0.27 -2.96 -13.47
C LEU A 177 -1.13 -3.54 -13.27
N LYS A 178 -1.52 -4.39 -14.21
CA LYS A 178 -2.68 -5.28 -14.07
C LYS A 178 -2.17 -6.69 -13.80
N VAL A 179 -2.50 -7.23 -12.66
CA VAL A 179 -2.18 -8.62 -12.32
C VAL A 179 -2.99 -9.55 -13.23
N THR A 180 -2.34 -10.09 -14.23
CA THR A 180 -2.93 -11.00 -15.21
C THR A 180 -2.35 -12.40 -15.02
N TYR A 181 -1.05 -12.50 -14.87
CA TYR A 181 -0.26 -13.71 -14.67
C TYR A 181 0.25 -13.81 -13.23
N LYS A 182 0.83 -14.96 -12.87
CA LYS A 182 1.36 -15.18 -11.52
C LYS A 182 2.59 -14.31 -11.26
N GLU A 183 3.41 -14.12 -12.25
CA GLU A 183 4.66 -13.34 -12.24
C GLU A 183 4.39 -11.84 -11.96
N ASP A 184 3.22 -11.35 -12.35
CA ASP A 184 2.82 -9.96 -12.04
C ASP A 184 2.68 -9.72 -10.54
N ILE A 185 2.43 -10.78 -9.75
CA ILE A 185 2.31 -10.67 -8.29
C ILE A 185 3.66 -10.36 -7.68
N ASP A 186 4.72 -11.00 -8.17
CA ASP A 186 6.08 -10.78 -7.67
C ASP A 186 6.53 -9.36 -8.01
N SER A 187 6.25 -8.89 -9.24
CA SER A 187 6.49 -7.50 -9.64
C SER A 187 5.73 -6.49 -8.77
N VAL A 188 4.48 -6.77 -8.43
CA VAL A 188 3.68 -5.91 -7.51
C VAL A 188 4.27 -5.92 -6.11
N ASN A 189 4.76 -7.08 -5.62
CA ASN A 189 5.41 -7.20 -4.32
C ASN A 189 6.69 -6.36 -4.25
N GLU A 190 7.55 -6.45 -5.26
CA GLU A 190 8.79 -5.67 -5.34
C GLU A 190 8.50 -4.17 -5.32
N LEU A 191 7.57 -3.72 -6.16
CA LEU A 191 7.19 -2.31 -6.24
C LEU A 191 6.60 -1.76 -4.94
N LEU A 192 5.91 -2.59 -4.16
CA LEU A 192 5.40 -2.21 -2.84
C LEU A 192 6.49 -2.24 -1.75
N GLN A 193 7.60 -2.95 -1.99
CA GLN A 193 8.77 -2.94 -1.11
C GLN A 193 9.64 -1.69 -1.29
N LEU A 194 9.50 -0.93 -2.38
CA LEU A 194 10.22 0.32 -2.63
C LEU A 194 9.92 1.42 -1.58
N ASN A 195 8.96 1.22 -0.69
CA ASN A 195 8.74 2.05 0.50
C ASN A 195 9.55 1.57 1.72
N SER A 196 10.69 0.90 1.53
CA SER A 196 11.59 0.56 2.61
C SER A 196 12.31 1.82 3.12
N ARG A 197 12.52 1.88 4.43
CA ARG A 197 13.32 2.91 5.10
C ARG A 197 14.49 2.23 5.77
N VAL A 198 15.62 2.92 5.81
CA VAL A 198 16.81 2.49 6.52
C VAL A 198 17.04 3.46 7.67
N GLY A 199 17.37 2.96 8.82
CA GLY A 199 17.77 3.75 9.98
C GLY A 199 19.07 3.21 10.55
N ILE A 200 19.90 4.11 11.05
CA ILE A 200 21.14 3.80 11.74
C ILE A 200 20.97 4.27 13.18
N GLY A 201 21.31 3.41 14.13
CA GLY A 201 21.40 3.74 15.54
C GLY A 201 22.81 3.45 16.03
N TYR A 202 23.33 4.35 16.83
CA TYR A 202 24.63 4.23 17.45
C TYR A 202 24.52 4.67 18.90
N ASP A 203 25.04 3.87 19.82
CA ASP A 203 25.10 4.21 21.23
C ASP A 203 26.44 3.78 21.83
N ILE A 204 26.91 4.52 22.81
CA ILE A 204 28.15 4.27 23.52
C ILE A 204 27.96 4.51 25.00
N HIS A 205 28.41 3.57 25.81
CA HIS A 205 28.37 3.68 27.25
C HIS A 205 29.76 3.50 27.85
N ARG A 206 30.04 4.27 28.88
CA ARG A 206 31.25 4.07 29.71
C ARG A 206 31.06 2.82 30.55
N ILE A 207 32.12 2.05 30.68
CA ILE A 207 32.17 0.89 31.57
C ILE A 207 33.22 1.14 32.66
N GLU A 208 32.96 0.62 33.84
CA GLU A 208 33.87 0.64 34.99
C GLU A 208 34.17 -0.80 35.40
N ARG A 209 35.46 -1.13 35.55
CA ARG A 209 35.87 -2.45 36.06
C ARG A 209 35.46 -2.63 37.50
N VAL A 210 34.98 -3.80 37.84
CA VAL A 210 34.60 -4.14 39.21
C VAL A 210 35.35 -5.36 39.71
N LEU A 211 35.70 -5.33 41.00
CA LEU A 211 36.46 -6.45 41.62
C LEU A 211 35.64 -7.72 41.80
N LYS A 212 34.34 -7.61 41.86
CA LYS A 212 33.41 -8.73 41.99
C LYS A 212 32.65 -8.94 40.66
N ASN A 213 32.19 -10.20 40.41
CA ASN A 213 31.32 -10.48 39.30
C ASN A 213 30.12 -9.56 39.31
N SER A 214 29.83 -8.95 38.18
CA SER A 214 28.68 -8.07 37.92
C SER A 214 27.88 -8.59 36.75
N TYR A 215 26.82 -7.86 36.40
CA TYR A 215 26.02 -8.14 35.23
C TYR A 215 25.82 -6.87 34.42
N MET A 216 25.80 -7.01 33.10
CA MET A 216 25.39 -5.96 32.16
C MET A 216 24.09 -6.39 31.48
N ASN A 217 23.23 -5.44 31.20
CA ASN A 217 22.07 -5.67 30.33
C ASN A 217 22.52 -5.48 28.87
N LEU A 218 22.34 -6.52 28.07
CA LEU A 218 22.64 -6.50 26.63
C LEU A 218 21.50 -7.18 25.87
N ALA A 219 20.86 -6.47 24.96
CA ALA A 219 19.68 -6.95 24.23
C ALA A 219 18.53 -7.48 25.13
N GLY A 220 18.38 -6.90 26.31
CA GLY A 220 17.35 -7.30 27.28
C GLY A 220 17.67 -8.53 28.11
N ILE A 221 18.89 -9.09 28.06
CA ILE A 221 19.38 -10.19 28.88
C ILE A 221 20.49 -9.74 29.82
N LYS A 222 20.63 -10.42 30.96
CA LYS A 222 21.72 -10.18 31.91
C LYS A 222 22.93 -11.04 31.54
N VAL A 223 24.00 -10.38 31.15
CA VAL A 223 25.28 -11.01 30.80
C VAL A 223 26.30 -10.82 31.93
N LYS A 224 26.95 -11.90 32.34
CA LYS A 224 27.97 -11.85 33.40
C LYS A 224 29.20 -11.08 32.91
N SER A 225 29.70 -10.15 33.73
CA SER A 225 30.81 -9.27 33.37
C SER A 225 31.69 -8.94 34.58
N LYS A 226 32.95 -8.61 34.29
CA LYS A 226 33.86 -8.00 35.25
C LYS A 226 33.84 -6.45 35.19
N ALA A 227 32.84 -5.92 34.50
CA ALA A 227 32.61 -4.48 34.42
C ALA A 227 31.12 -4.19 34.59
N LYS A 228 30.77 -2.98 34.95
CA LYS A 228 29.41 -2.43 34.99
C LYS A 228 29.30 -1.24 34.05
N VAL A 229 28.13 -1.02 33.50
CA VAL A 229 27.85 0.17 32.69
C VAL A 229 27.54 1.36 33.60
N ILE A 230 28.08 2.54 33.25
CA ILE A 230 27.70 3.80 33.85
C ILE A 230 26.62 4.42 32.95
N SER A 231 25.37 4.39 33.40
CA SER A 231 24.22 4.87 32.63
C SER A 231 23.15 5.45 33.56
N HIS A 232 22.28 6.29 33.02
CA HIS A 232 21.10 6.82 33.71
C HIS A 232 19.90 5.85 33.64
N SER A 233 19.87 4.97 32.62
CA SER A 233 18.89 3.89 32.49
C SER A 233 19.46 2.56 33.00
N ASP A 234 18.88 1.44 32.63
CA ASP A 234 19.43 0.10 32.89
C ASP A 234 20.69 -0.21 32.05
N GLY A 235 21.12 0.71 31.17
CA GLY A 235 22.37 0.69 30.45
C GLY A 235 22.46 -0.29 29.28
N ASP A 236 21.33 -0.72 28.74
CA ASP A 236 21.32 -1.61 27.59
C ASP A 236 21.61 -0.88 26.29
N VAL A 237 22.90 -0.76 25.97
CA VAL A 237 23.41 -0.07 24.78
C VAL A 237 22.86 -0.63 23.47
N ILE A 238 22.55 -1.92 23.43
CA ILE A 238 22.00 -2.57 22.23
C ILE A 238 20.56 -2.13 21.99
N LEU A 239 19.72 -2.16 23.03
CA LEU A 239 18.33 -1.71 22.90
C LEU A 239 18.25 -0.21 22.60
N HIS A 240 19.18 0.61 23.10
CA HIS A 240 19.25 2.03 22.76
C HIS A 240 19.56 2.22 21.28
N ALA A 241 20.61 1.58 20.75
CA ALA A 241 20.98 1.67 19.34
C ALA A 241 19.85 1.18 18.41
N ILE A 242 19.19 0.07 18.75
CA ILE A 242 18.02 -0.42 17.98
C ILE A 242 16.88 0.60 18.03
N THR A 243 16.62 1.20 19.19
CA THR A 243 15.58 2.22 19.33
C THR A 243 15.84 3.41 18.42
N ASP A 244 17.06 3.94 18.44
CA ASP A 244 17.44 5.07 17.60
C ASP A 244 17.42 4.72 16.11
N SER A 245 17.80 3.51 15.73
CA SER A 245 17.69 3.07 14.33
C SER A 245 16.25 3.07 13.83
N ILE A 246 15.31 2.59 14.66
CA ILE A 246 13.88 2.58 14.31
C ILE A 246 13.35 4.02 14.23
N LEU A 247 13.64 4.86 15.21
CA LEU A 247 13.25 6.27 15.22
C LEU A 247 13.80 7.01 14.00
N GLY A 248 15.08 6.81 13.69
CA GLY A 248 15.74 7.40 12.51
C GLY A 248 15.10 6.96 11.20
N ALA A 249 14.79 5.66 11.03
CA ALA A 249 14.05 5.15 9.87
C ALA A 249 12.67 5.80 9.71
N LEU A 250 12.03 6.20 10.82
CA LEU A 250 10.76 6.91 10.85
C LEU A 250 10.90 8.42 10.64
N SER A 251 12.11 8.93 10.46
CA SER A 251 12.43 10.38 10.41
C SER A 251 11.99 11.10 11.70
N MET A 252 12.07 10.41 12.82
CA MET A 252 11.85 10.93 14.17
C MET A 252 13.19 11.31 14.81
N ARG A 253 13.11 12.02 15.94
CA ARG A 253 14.29 12.37 16.74
C ARG A 253 14.76 11.17 17.55
N ASP A 254 15.90 11.31 18.21
CA ASP A 254 16.59 10.30 19.00
C ASP A 254 15.90 9.98 20.35
N ILE A 255 16.38 8.92 20.99
CA ILE A 255 15.91 8.46 22.30
C ILE A 255 16.03 9.56 23.37
N GLY A 256 17.08 10.38 23.33
CA GLY A 256 17.31 11.47 24.29
C GLY A 256 16.24 12.55 24.24
N THR A 257 15.65 12.79 23.07
CA THR A 257 14.52 13.73 22.90
C THR A 257 13.24 13.20 23.55
N TYR A 258 12.94 11.91 23.42
CA TYR A 258 11.70 11.32 23.97
C TYR A 258 11.84 10.89 25.42
N PHE A 259 13.04 10.56 25.84
CA PHE A 259 13.37 10.10 27.19
C PHE A 259 14.58 10.88 27.72
N PRO A 260 14.41 12.17 27.99
CA PRO A 260 15.51 13.02 28.44
C PRO A 260 16.07 12.55 29.78
N ASN A 261 17.35 12.88 29.99
CA ASN A 261 18.09 12.49 31.14
C ASN A 261 17.67 13.28 32.40
N ASN A 262 16.58 12.85 33.03
CA ASN A 262 15.98 13.46 34.21
C ASN A 262 15.60 12.42 35.27
N LYS A 263 15.20 12.87 36.45
CA LYS A 263 14.83 11.99 37.58
C LYS A 263 13.77 10.94 37.26
N LYS A 264 12.87 11.21 36.29
CA LYS A 264 11.80 10.27 35.90
C LYS A 264 12.32 9.10 35.08
N ASN A 265 13.46 9.24 34.45
CA ASN A 265 14.03 8.23 33.55
C ASN A 265 15.24 7.50 34.18
N VAL A 266 15.60 7.81 35.43
CA VAL A 266 16.67 7.10 36.15
C VAL A 266 16.27 5.64 36.36
N ASN A 267 17.17 4.71 36.07
CA ASN A 267 16.98 3.25 36.14
C ASN A 267 15.82 2.70 35.29
N ARG A 268 15.35 3.46 34.32
CA ARG A 268 14.27 3.02 33.44
C ARG A 268 14.72 1.88 32.55
N ASN A 269 13.84 0.91 32.32
CA ASN A 269 14.15 -0.26 31.50
C ASN A 269 14.18 0.11 30.02
N SER A 270 15.27 -0.19 29.33
CA SER A 270 15.47 0.12 27.91
C SER A 270 14.46 -0.58 26.99
N LYS A 271 13.82 -1.66 27.44
CA LYS A 271 12.68 -2.28 26.72
C LYS A 271 11.50 -1.33 26.53
N GLU A 272 11.31 -0.37 27.45
CA GLU A 272 10.24 0.61 27.32
C GLU A 272 10.52 1.58 26.16
N PHE A 273 11.79 1.96 25.97
CA PHE A 273 12.22 2.82 24.88
C PHE A 273 12.02 2.12 23.53
N LEU A 274 12.43 0.86 23.45
CA LEU A 274 12.22 0.03 22.26
C LEU A 274 10.71 -0.13 21.96
N ASN A 275 9.89 -0.44 22.98
CA ASN A 275 8.44 -0.57 22.81
C ASN A 275 7.80 0.72 22.30
N TYR A 276 8.27 1.88 22.75
CA TYR A 276 7.83 3.16 22.22
C TYR A 276 8.12 3.28 20.72
N ALA A 277 9.36 3.03 20.28
CA ALA A 277 9.75 3.08 18.88
C ALA A 277 8.95 2.07 18.02
N LEU A 278 8.79 0.83 18.51
CA LEU A 278 7.97 -0.19 17.87
C LEU A 278 6.49 0.24 17.75
N SER A 279 5.94 0.90 18.75
CA SER A 279 4.57 1.43 18.70
C SER A 279 4.41 2.48 17.58
N LYS A 280 5.39 3.37 17.44
CA LYS A 280 5.41 4.38 16.36
C LYS A 280 5.55 3.72 14.99
N MET A 281 6.45 2.76 14.85
CA MET A 281 6.65 1.98 13.63
C MET A 281 5.35 1.27 13.21
N ASN A 282 4.68 0.60 14.15
CA ASN A 282 3.42 -0.09 13.89
C ASN A 282 2.29 0.87 13.48
N LYS A 283 2.21 2.07 14.10
CA LYS A 283 1.25 3.12 13.71
C LYS A 283 1.44 3.56 12.27
N GLU A 284 2.69 3.70 11.82
CA GLU A 284 3.05 4.02 10.43
C GLU A 284 2.99 2.79 9.50
N LYS A 285 2.61 1.61 10.02
CA LYS A 285 2.46 0.35 9.27
C LYS A 285 3.76 -0.17 8.66
N PHE A 286 4.91 0.18 9.21
CA PHE A 286 6.19 -0.42 8.86
C PHE A 286 6.43 -1.71 9.64
N LYS A 287 7.34 -2.53 9.11
CA LYS A 287 7.85 -3.75 9.74
C LYS A 287 9.37 -3.78 9.58
N ILE A 288 10.03 -4.37 10.55
CA ILE A 288 11.46 -4.63 10.46
C ILE A 288 11.68 -5.78 9.47
N ASN A 289 12.52 -5.54 8.47
CA ASN A 289 12.95 -6.57 7.53
C ASN A 289 14.25 -7.23 7.99
N ASN A 290 15.20 -6.44 8.47
CA ASN A 290 16.51 -6.89 8.93
C ASN A 290 17.07 -5.92 9.96
N ILE A 291 17.90 -6.44 10.90
CA ILE A 291 18.72 -5.68 11.82
C ILE A 291 20.10 -6.32 11.82
N ASP A 292 21.13 -5.54 11.51
CA ASP A 292 22.51 -5.91 11.70
C ASP A 292 23.06 -5.16 12.90
N LEU A 293 23.74 -5.89 13.81
CA LEU A 293 24.30 -5.33 15.03
C LEU A 293 25.81 -5.56 15.05
N MET A 294 26.56 -4.50 15.29
CA MET A 294 27.98 -4.57 15.59
C MET A 294 28.19 -4.13 17.04
N ILE A 295 28.72 -5.03 17.85
CA ILE A 295 29.03 -4.75 19.26
C ILE A 295 30.54 -4.78 19.42
N VAL A 296 31.09 -3.66 19.93
CA VAL A 296 32.51 -3.53 20.26
C VAL A 296 32.64 -3.38 21.78
N SER A 297 33.19 -4.39 22.42
CA SER A 297 33.39 -4.38 23.89
C SER A 297 34.62 -5.19 24.28
N GLU A 298 35.39 -4.68 25.23
CA GLU A 298 36.46 -5.47 25.84
C GLU A 298 35.88 -6.48 26.84
N GLU A 299 34.87 -6.08 27.57
CA GLU A 299 34.11 -6.88 28.54
C GLU A 299 32.61 -6.52 28.47
N PRO A 300 31.72 -7.51 28.56
CA PRO A 300 31.97 -8.96 28.54
C PRO A 300 32.37 -9.46 27.14
N LYS A 301 33.00 -10.63 27.07
CA LYS A 301 33.17 -11.33 25.79
C LYS A 301 31.80 -11.78 25.27
N ILE A 302 31.41 -11.36 24.08
CA ILE A 302 30.06 -11.53 23.53
C ILE A 302 29.87 -12.90 22.87
N ASN A 303 30.92 -13.49 22.28
CA ASN A 303 30.83 -14.74 21.51
C ASN A 303 30.18 -15.93 22.23
N PRO A 304 30.17 -16.07 23.55
CA PRO A 304 29.47 -17.17 24.24
C PRO A 304 27.96 -17.02 24.33
N TYR A 305 27.38 -15.89 23.90
CA TYR A 305 25.97 -15.56 24.05
C TYR A 305 25.23 -15.42 22.67
#